data_c6688d75bbc84f23844dc6b573c2b6f6
#
_entry.id   c6688d75bbc84f23844dc6b573c2b6f6
#
_cell.length_a   1.000
_cell.length_b   1.000
_cell.length_c   1.000
_cell.angle_alpha   90.00
_cell.angle_beta   90.00
_cell.angle_gamma   90.00
#
_symmetry.space_group_name_H-M   'P 1'
#
loop_
_entity.id
_entity.type
_entity.pdbx_description
1 polymer ?
#
loop_
_entity_poly.entity_id
_entity_poly.type
_entity_poly.pdbx_seq_one_letter_code
_entity_poly.pdbx_strand_id
1 'polypeptide(L)'
;MVKRRILFSATFVWTAVSVPVGAAPELVHGTSVARVPKVRFVPQPALQITGFWAARLDSLERVWIPHCWKRLGVHGGAFERNLAEATMLALERHPERKDLADILERFLKDDISHQQPDGYVGRCNPHYVDYGRHELYGQGYFIEAAVRHRTFTKGRDRRYFDAAIRLADHLDSVFGPPPKRTWTDGHPGVEKALLTLADAVDRWDGVGKGTKYAVLARYFIRHQSDIPEYRHTYCQSHEPAVQMKEAVGHAVRGTYFYAGMAGSAWRCGDAELAAAARRVFDNAIDRKGYITGGVGGQWAGEAFAPDYELPNARAYLEGCAGCGMYDWCTEMAMLDGLERSEDVRERVVYNNLLGTFSEDFSCYAYQNPPACANPRYPWHTLPCCVGNVPRVLEDFKNRMYAVSSDGSTLYLNHFIASTGGEVEIGGTRVGLALATDYPFDGKVMLTLTAERPTAFTLRVRFPNRTESALYTAEPTVPHGYHAFDVQLQPAPLSPLSAAINCGPPTGGSQLAATAVHWDNGRPTHCTATIHFELPLPLQRVTCDARVAANRGLVAWQQGPIVYAWEGENFKTRVPYYARLNHGGPSRVWMPADGTAPTAETESGDWFRNTGCPLDASNRKVTTSCFLKER
;
A
#
# COMPACT_ATOMS: atom_id res chain seq x y z
N MET A 1 34.70 -60.25 46.63
CA MET A 1 33.73 -59.23 47.06
C MET A 1 32.76 -58.94 45.89
N VAL A 2 31.57 -59.53 46.02
CA VAL A 2 30.54 -59.55 44.95
C VAL A 2 29.58 -58.40 45.17
N LYS A 3 29.43 -57.47 44.18
CA LYS A 3 28.42 -56.47 44.18
C LYS A 3 27.19 -57.02 43.44
N ARG A 4 26.10 -57.21 44.17
CA ARG A 4 24.77 -57.55 43.66
C ARG A 4 24.17 -56.33 43.03
N ARG A 5 23.74 -56.46 41.77
CA ARG A 5 22.82 -55.51 41.10
C ARG A 5 21.39 -55.98 41.38
N ILE A 6 20.56 -55.06 41.93
CA ILE A 6 19.12 -55.25 42.07
C ILE A 6 18.50 -54.60 40.83
N LEU A 7 17.80 -55.37 39.99
CA LEU A 7 16.95 -54.90 38.91
C LEU A 7 15.56 -54.65 39.53
N PHE A 8 15.07 -53.40 39.42
CA PHE A 8 13.67 -53.07 39.56
C PHE A 8 13.03 -53.02 38.17
N SER A 9 12.16 -53.94 37.84
CA SER A 9 11.28 -53.91 36.68
C SER A 9 10.00 -53.17 37.06
N ALA A 10 9.80 -51.97 36.54
CA ALA A 10 8.53 -51.27 36.62
C ALA A 10 7.75 -51.51 35.33
N THR A 11 6.69 -52.28 35.43
CA THR A 11 5.74 -52.53 34.36
C THR A 11 4.79 -51.31 34.28
N PHE A 12 4.98 -50.45 33.29
CA PHE A 12 4.04 -49.40 32.98
C PHE A 12 2.93 -49.97 32.09
N VAL A 13 1.72 -50.01 32.65
CA VAL A 13 0.47 -50.30 31.91
C VAL A 13 0.06 -49.00 31.22
N TRP A 14 0.15 -48.94 29.92
CA TRP A 14 -0.40 -47.87 29.10
C TRP A 14 -1.92 -48.12 28.94
N THR A 15 -2.74 -47.40 29.67
CA THR A 15 -4.15 -47.24 29.32
C THR A 15 -4.24 -46.22 28.18
N ALA A 16 -4.52 -46.72 26.99
CA ALA A 16 -4.85 -45.89 25.85
C ALA A 16 -6.17 -45.16 26.09
N VAL A 17 -6.10 -43.92 26.49
CA VAL A 17 -7.27 -43.02 26.42
C VAL A 17 -7.39 -42.61 24.96
N SER A 18 -8.35 -43.23 24.26
CA SER A 18 -8.77 -42.76 22.93
C SER A 18 -9.46 -41.41 23.10
N VAL A 19 -8.71 -40.33 22.82
CA VAL A 19 -9.29 -39.01 22.57
C VAL A 19 -10.04 -39.15 21.24
N PRO A 20 -11.33 -38.84 21.16
CA PRO A 20 -12.01 -38.81 19.87
C PRO A 20 -11.33 -37.75 19.01
N VAL A 21 -10.80 -38.17 17.87
CA VAL A 21 -10.37 -37.25 16.80
C VAL A 21 -11.60 -36.46 16.45
N GLY A 22 -11.64 -35.20 16.91
CA GLY A 22 -12.69 -34.27 16.52
C GLY A 22 -12.74 -34.24 15.01
N ALA A 23 -13.90 -34.48 14.43
CA ALA A 23 -14.16 -34.35 13.02
C ALA A 23 -13.58 -33.01 12.56
N ALA A 24 -12.75 -33.06 11.50
CA ALA A 24 -12.30 -31.86 10.82
C ALA A 24 -13.52 -30.96 10.60
N PRO A 25 -13.45 -29.66 10.91
CA PRO A 25 -14.59 -28.80 10.68
C PRO A 25 -14.94 -28.91 9.20
N GLU A 26 -16.13 -29.44 8.91
CA GLU A 26 -16.71 -29.44 7.57
C GLU A 26 -16.55 -28.02 7.05
N LEU A 27 -15.85 -27.90 5.90
CA LEU A 27 -15.91 -26.68 5.10
C LEU A 27 -17.39 -26.50 4.75
N VAL A 28 -18.07 -25.70 5.57
CA VAL A 28 -19.43 -25.29 5.27
C VAL A 28 -19.36 -24.65 3.89
N HIS A 29 -19.81 -25.37 2.88
CA HIS A 29 -20.25 -24.81 1.61
C HIS A 29 -21.49 -23.96 1.89
N GLY A 30 -21.32 -22.96 2.74
CA GLY A 30 -22.29 -21.90 2.89
C GLY A 30 -22.34 -21.18 1.56
N THR A 31 -23.51 -21.14 0.97
CA THR A 31 -23.85 -20.25 -0.12
C THR A 31 -23.21 -18.90 0.18
N SER A 32 -22.11 -18.58 -0.52
CA SER A 32 -21.35 -17.36 -0.28
C SER A 32 -22.24 -16.20 -0.66
N VAL A 33 -22.85 -15.58 0.32
CA VAL A 33 -23.32 -14.21 0.17
C VAL A 33 -22.04 -13.41 -0.04
N ALA A 34 -21.77 -13.02 -1.28
CA ALA A 34 -20.67 -12.12 -1.60
C ALA A 34 -20.86 -10.90 -0.69
N ARG A 35 -19.97 -10.72 0.31
CA ARG A 35 -20.08 -9.55 1.16
C ARG A 35 -19.68 -8.35 0.33
N VAL A 36 -20.58 -7.41 0.25
CA VAL A 36 -20.35 -6.14 -0.43
C VAL A 36 -19.37 -5.33 0.43
N PRO A 37 -18.23 -4.86 -0.12
CA PRO A 37 -17.31 -4.03 0.65
C PRO A 37 -18.02 -2.75 1.10
N LYS A 38 -17.57 -2.14 2.21
CA LYS A 38 -18.17 -0.89 2.70
C LYS A 38 -18.10 0.23 1.68
N VAL A 39 -17.02 0.26 0.90
CA VAL A 39 -16.75 1.25 -0.14
C VAL A 39 -16.07 0.60 -1.34
N ARG A 40 -16.14 1.25 -2.48
CA ARG A 40 -15.44 0.85 -3.69
C ARG A 40 -14.65 2.04 -4.24
N PHE A 41 -13.34 1.89 -4.37
CA PHE A 41 -12.51 2.87 -5.07
C PHE A 41 -12.88 2.93 -6.55
N VAL A 42 -12.84 4.14 -7.12
CA VAL A 42 -13.19 4.38 -8.51
C VAL A 42 -11.92 4.70 -9.30
N PRO A 43 -11.38 3.75 -10.09
CA PRO A 43 -10.21 4.00 -10.92
C PRO A 43 -10.41 5.16 -11.88
N GLN A 44 -9.36 5.96 -12.09
CA GLN A 44 -9.38 7.19 -12.87
C GLN A 44 -8.39 7.13 -14.07
N PRO A 45 -8.61 6.25 -15.06
CA PRO A 45 -7.64 6.03 -16.13
C PRO A 45 -7.48 7.22 -17.09
N ALA A 46 -8.48 8.09 -17.19
CA ALA A 46 -8.48 9.24 -18.09
C ALA A 46 -8.12 10.56 -17.39
N LEU A 47 -7.69 10.50 -16.13
CA LEU A 47 -7.43 11.67 -15.32
C LEU A 47 -6.23 12.47 -15.86
N GLN A 48 -6.46 13.75 -16.17
CA GLN A 48 -5.40 14.69 -16.53
C GLN A 48 -4.91 15.36 -15.24
N ILE A 49 -3.75 14.94 -14.75
CA ILE A 49 -3.14 15.43 -13.51
C ILE A 49 -2.35 16.71 -13.80
N THR A 50 -2.43 17.67 -12.88
CA THR A 50 -1.66 18.94 -12.93
C THR A 50 -0.97 19.20 -11.59
N GLY A 51 -0.22 20.30 -11.48
CA GLY A 51 0.40 20.75 -10.23
C GLY A 51 1.49 19.79 -9.67
N PHE A 52 1.52 19.67 -8.36
CA PHE A 52 2.57 18.91 -7.64
C PHE A 52 2.76 17.48 -8.15
N TRP A 53 1.67 16.74 -8.32
CA TRP A 53 1.73 15.34 -8.74
C TRP A 53 2.12 15.17 -10.20
N ALA A 54 1.69 16.08 -11.10
CA ALA A 54 2.11 16.01 -12.50
C ALA A 54 3.63 16.09 -12.61
N ALA A 55 4.27 17.05 -11.94
CA ALA A 55 5.71 17.21 -11.97
C ALA A 55 6.46 15.96 -11.46
N ARG A 56 5.93 15.27 -10.44
CA ARG A 56 6.53 14.04 -9.89
C ARG A 56 6.37 12.85 -10.82
N LEU A 57 5.16 12.62 -11.31
CA LEU A 57 4.87 11.50 -12.22
C LEU A 57 5.57 11.68 -13.58
N ASP A 58 5.61 12.90 -14.12
CA ASP A 58 6.34 13.19 -15.37
C ASP A 58 7.84 12.89 -15.25
N SER A 59 8.45 13.18 -14.10
CA SER A 59 9.86 12.84 -13.85
C SER A 59 10.05 11.33 -13.69
N LEU A 60 9.14 10.66 -12.96
CA LEU A 60 9.14 9.22 -12.81
C LEU A 60 9.06 8.49 -14.16
N GLU A 61 8.14 8.93 -15.03
CA GLU A 61 7.86 8.34 -16.33
C GLU A 61 8.95 8.63 -17.37
N ARG A 62 9.59 9.81 -17.31
CA ARG A 62 10.64 10.18 -18.26
C ARG A 62 12.02 9.69 -17.87
N VAL A 63 12.31 9.61 -16.57
CA VAL A 63 13.64 9.30 -16.06
C VAL A 63 13.71 7.87 -15.52
N TRP A 64 12.88 7.54 -14.51
CA TRP A 64 13.06 6.31 -13.75
C TRP A 64 12.53 5.06 -14.45
N ILE A 65 11.31 5.07 -14.98
CA ILE A 65 10.73 3.91 -15.65
C ILE A 65 11.59 3.43 -16.84
N PRO A 66 12.04 4.30 -17.77
CA PRO A 66 12.95 3.89 -18.85
C PRO A 66 14.31 3.39 -18.35
N HIS A 67 14.85 4.02 -17.29
CA HIS A 67 16.09 3.56 -16.66
C HIS A 67 15.95 2.13 -16.11
N CYS A 68 14.84 1.83 -15.45
CA CYS A 68 14.58 0.50 -14.92
C CYS A 68 14.46 -0.55 -16.02
N TRP A 69 13.72 -0.29 -17.10
CA TRP A 69 13.62 -1.20 -18.24
C TRP A 69 14.98 -1.47 -18.90
N LYS A 70 15.83 -0.44 -18.98
CA LYS A 70 17.20 -0.62 -19.49
C LYS A 70 18.05 -1.53 -18.59
N ARG A 71 17.82 -1.49 -17.28
CA ARG A 71 18.59 -2.27 -16.29
C ARG A 71 18.08 -3.70 -16.10
N LEU A 72 16.76 -3.87 -16.03
CA LEU A 72 16.12 -5.17 -15.79
C LEU A 72 15.98 -5.98 -17.07
N GLY A 73 15.74 -5.32 -18.20
CA GLY A 73 15.39 -5.98 -19.46
C GLY A 73 13.90 -6.30 -19.54
N VAL A 74 13.51 -7.05 -20.58
CA VAL A 74 12.12 -7.42 -20.87
C VAL A 74 11.85 -8.91 -20.58
N HIS A 75 12.48 -9.45 -19.56
CA HIS A 75 12.33 -10.85 -19.19
C HIS A 75 11.26 -11.01 -18.10
N GLY A 76 10.48 -12.09 -18.16
CA GLY A 76 9.47 -12.39 -17.16
C GLY A 76 10.07 -12.64 -15.78
N GLY A 77 9.83 -11.74 -14.84
CA GLY A 77 10.27 -11.81 -13.45
C GLY A 77 9.43 -10.95 -12.52
N ALA A 78 9.54 -11.17 -11.21
CA ALA A 78 8.73 -10.47 -10.21
C ALA A 78 8.89 -8.94 -10.26
N PHE A 79 10.11 -8.46 -10.46
CA PHE A 79 10.42 -7.03 -10.45
C PHE A 79 9.99 -6.33 -11.75
N GLU A 80 10.15 -7.03 -12.88
CA GLU A 80 9.70 -6.57 -14.20
C GLU A 80 8.17 -6.50 -14.28
N ARG A 81 7.44 -7.40 -13.59
CA ARG A 81 5.98 -7.38 -13.51
C ARG A 81 5.46 -6.13 -12.80
N ASN A 82 6.08 -5.74 -11.68
CA ASN A 82 5.77 -4.47 -11.01
C ASN A 82 6.06 -3.26 -11.92
N LEU A 83 7.18 -3.30 -12.63
CA LEU A 83 7.56 -2.24 -13.57
C LEU A 83 6.58 -2.18 -14.76
N ALA A 84 6.08 -3.32 -15.24
CA ALA A 84 5.05 -3.38 -16.27
C ALA A 84 3.74 -2.75 -15.80
N GLU A 85 3.33 -2.97 -14.54
CA GLU A 85 2.16 -2.29 -13.96
C GLU A 85 2.35 -0.76 -13.92
N ALA A 86 3.52 -0.29 -13.44
CA ALA A 86 3.84 1.13 -13.47
C ALA A 86 3.80 1.70 -14.90
N THR A 87 4.33 0.94 -15.87
CA THR A 87 4.32 1.32 -17.30
C THR A 87 2.91 1.41 -17.88
N MET A 88 2.02 0.47 -17.53
CA MET A 88 0.60 0.53 -17.94
C MET A 88 -0.09 1.77 -17.39
N LEU A 89 0.16 2.12 -16.12
CA LEU A 89 -0.41 3.31 -15.46
C LEU A 89 0.13 4.62 -16.08
N ALA A 90 1.41 4.66 -16.45
CA ALA A 90 2.02 5.76 -17.18
C ALA A 90 1.41 5.92 -18.59
N LEU A 91 1.16 4.80 -19.29
CA LEU A 91 0.50 4.80 -20.60
C LEU A 91 -0.99 5.18 -20.54
N GLU A 92 -1.67 5.04 -19.40
CA GLU A 92 -3.00 5.63 -19.21
C GLU A 92 -2.96 7.16 -19.27
N ARG A 93 -1.88 7.78 -18.75
CA ARG A 93 -1.66 9.23 -18.79
C ARG A 93 -1.11 9.70 -20.15
N HIS A 94 -0.20 8.91 -20.73
CA HIS A 94 0.57 9.23 -21.94
C HIS A 94 0.45 8.14 -23.00
N PRO A 95 -0.74 7.94 -23.60
CA PRO A 95 -0.96 6.88 -24.59
C PRO A 95 -0.13 7.05 -25.90
N GLU A 96 0.44 8.23 -26.11
CA GLU A 96 1.33 8.56 -27.23
C GLU A 96 2.75 7.99 -27.07
N ARG A 97 3.17 7.54 -25.87
CA ARG A 97 4.50 6.99 -25.57
C ARG A 97 4.70 5.62 -26.21
N LYS A 98 5.00 5.61 -27.52
CA LYS A 98 5.24 4.37 -28.29
C LYS A 98 6.43 3.58 -27.74
N ASP A 99 7.46 4.25 -27.26
CA ASP A 99 8.64 3.63 -26.64
C ASP A 99 8.27 2.72 -25.45
N LEU A 100 7.40 3.18 -24.57
CA LEU A 100 6.91 2.39 -23.42
C LEU A 100 5.93 1.30 -23.87
N ALA A 101 5.05 1.58 -24.84
CA ALA A 101 4.11 0.61 -25.38
C ALA A 101 4.83 -0.58 -26.05
N ASP A 102 5.90 -0.30 -26.84
CA ASP A 102 6.69 -1.34 -27.50
C ASP A 102 7.48 -2.20 -26.50
N ILE A 103 7.99 -1.59 -25.42
CA ILE A 103 8.66 -2.32 -24.33
C ILE A 103 7.63 -3.23 -23.62
N LEU A 104 6.48 -2.70 -23.28
CA LEU A 104 5.40 -3.44 -22.61
C LEU A 104 4.94 -4.65 -23.44
N GLU A 105 4.68 -4.48 -24.74
CA GLU A 105 4.25 -5.61 -25.61
C GLU A 105 5.33 -6.70 -25.72
N ARG A 106 6.61 -6.34 -25.80
CA ARG A 106 7.72 -7.31 -25.77
C ARG A 106 7.77 -8.07 -24.46
N PHE A 107 7.63 -7.35 -23.34
CA PHE A 107 7.61 -7.94 -22.00
C PHE A 107 6.43 -8.95 -21.87
N LEU A 108 5.22 -8.52 -22.22
CA LEU A 108 4.02 -9.37 -22.14
C LEU A 108 4.16 -10.66 -22.96
N LYS A 109 4.72 -10.55 -24.17
CA LYS A 109 4.96 -11.71 -25.02
C LYS A 109 5.96 -12.67 -24.39
N ASP A 110 7.04 -12.16 -23.84
CA ASP A 110 8.07 -12.97 -23.16
C ASP A 110 7.48 -13.64 -21.90
N ASP A 111 6.84 -12.88 -21.04
CA ASP A 111 6.33 -13.36 -19.75
C ASP A 111 5.26 -14.44 -19.89
N ILE A 112 4.33 -14.28 -20.83
CA ILE A 112 3.30 -15.30 -21.15
C ILE A 112 3.94 -16.57 -21.73
N SER A 113 5.02 -16.44 -22.52
CA SER A 113 5.67 -17.58 -23.18
C SER A 113 6.30 -18.58 -22.21
N HIS A 114 6.53 -18.17 -20.96
CA HIS A 114 7.09 -19.03 -19.92
C HIS A 114 6.04 -19.88 -19.19
N GLN A 115 4.75 -19.74 -19.52
CA GLN A 115 3.71 -20.58 -18.93
C GLN A 115 3.78 -22.00 -19.48
N GLN A 116 3.81 -22.98 -18.57
CA GLN A 116 3.80 -24.41 -18.91
C GLN A 116 2.38 -24.89 -19.30
N PRO A 117 2.26 -26.04 -19.97
CA PRO A 117 0.96 -26.57 -20.42
C PRO A 117 -0.06 -26.82 -19.30
N ASP A 118 0.42 -27.11 -18.09
CA ASP A 118 -0.41 -27.32 -16.88
C ASP A 118 -0.82 -26.00 -16.19
N GLY A 119 -0.39 -24.86 -16.72
CA GLY A 119 -0.67 -23.53 -16.19
C GLY A 119 0.40 -22.96 -15.27
N TYR A 120 1.38 -23.76 -14.83
CA TYR A 120 2.49 -23.27 -14.00
C TYR A 120 3.28 -22.17 -14.69
N VAL A 121 3.67 -21.15 -13.91
CA VAL A 121 4.56 -20.07 -14.35
C VAL A 121 5.79 -20.04 -13.46
N GLY A 122 6.96 -20.28 -14.03
CA GLY A 122 8.22 -20.29 -13.31
C GLY A 122 9.26 -21.23 -13.95
N ARG A 123 10.43 -21.28 -13.34
CA ARG A 123 11.60 -22.06 -13.83
C ARG A 123 12.01 -23.18 -12.87
N CYS A 124 11.30 -23.36 -11.76
CA CYS A 124 11.62 -24.37 -10.77
C CYS A 124 11.19 -25.76 -11.26
N ASN A 125 12.03 -26.75 -11.00
CA ASN A 125 11.72 -28.16 -11.24
C ASN A 125 12.50 -29.01 -10.19
N PRO A 126 11.83 -29.79 -9.34
CA PRO A 126 10.36 -29.85 -9.20
C PRO A 126 9.76 -28.56 -8.61
N HIS A 127 8.45 -28.37 -8.83
CA HIS A 127 7.71 -27.19 -8.37
C HIS A 127 7.41 -27.26 -6.88
N TYR A 128 7.41 -26.09 -6.22
CA TYR A 128 6.95 -25.87 -4.84
C TYR A 128 7.63 -26.79 -3.80
N VAL A 129 8.93 -27.01 -3.93
CA VAL A 129 9.69 -27.86 -3.00
C VAL A 129 10.65 -27.09 -2.10
N ASP A 130 11.00 -25.89 -2.49
CA ASP A 130 11.96 -25.05 -1.78
C ASP A 130 11.29 -23.74 -1.35
N TYR A 131 11.08 -23.63 -0.04
CA TYR A 131 10.50 -22.46 0.61
C TYR A 131 11.21 -21.12 0.28
N GLY A 132 12.51 -21.15 0.04
CA GLY A 132 13.32 -19.99 -0.26
C GLY A 132 13.27 -19.54 -1.73
N ARG A 133 12.65 -20.30 -2.63
CA ARG A 133 12.58 -19.95 -4.06
C ARG A 133 11.50 -18.91 -4.39
N HIS A 134 10.59 -18.67 -3.47
CA HIS A 134 9.53 -17.67 -3.61
C HIS A 134 8.69 -17.81 -4.89
N GLU A 135 8.32 -19.04 -5.23
CA GLU A 135 7.58 -19.36 -6.45
C GLU A 135 6.18 -18.72 -6.42
N LEU A 136 5.44 -18.87 -5.31
CA LEU A 136 4.11 -18.29 -5.16
C LEU A 136 4.16 -16.75 -5.17
N TYR A 137 5.19 -16.15 -4.57
CA TYR A 137 5.41 -14.70 -4.62
C TYR A 137 5.57 -14.20 -6.05
N GLY A 138 6.43 -14.85 -6.85
CA GLY A 138 6.61 -14.52 -8.26
C GLY A 138 5.32 -14.71 -9.07
N GLN A 139 4.59 -15.79 -8.82
CA GLN A 139 3.30 -16.07 -9.46
C GLN A 139 2.21 -15.06 -9.05
N GLY A 140 2.24 -14.57 -7.83
CA GLY A 140 1.38 -13.48 -7.38
C GLY A 140 1.53 -12.23 -8.25
N TYR A 141 2.76 -11.79 -8.51
CA TYR A 141 2.98 -10.65 -9.40
C TYR A 141 2.59 -10.90 -10.86
N PHE A 142 2.69 -12.15 -11.34
CA PHE A 142 2.16 -12.50 -12.66
C PHE A 142 0.65 -12.27 -12.74
N ILE A 143 -0.07 -12.69 -11.72
CA ILE A 143 -1.52 -12.51 -11.62
C ILE A 143 -1.87 -11.02 -11.55
N GLU A 144 -1.18 -10.23 -10.70
CA GLU A 144 -1.45 -8.80 -10.53
C GLU A 144 -1.21 -8.01 -11.82
N ALA A 145 -0.08 -8.24 -12.49
CA ALA A 145 0.23 -7.62 -13.76
C ALA A 145 -0.80 -7.99 -14.86
N ALA A 146 -1.28 -9.23 -14.88
CA ALA A 146 -2.29 -9.68 -15.82
C ALA A 146 -3.67 -9.01 -15.56
N VAL A 147 -4.07 -8.85 -14.30
CA VAL A 147 -5.30 -8.11 -13.93
C VAL A 147 -5.16 -6.63 -14.29
N ARG A 148 -4.00 -6.03 -14.05
CA ARG A 148 -3.72 -4.65 -14.45
C ARG A 148 -3.81 -4.50 -15.97
N HIS A 149 -3.22 -5.40 -16.73
CA HIS A 149 -3.28 -5.39 -18.20
C HIS A 149 -4.72 -5.52 -18.72
N ARG A 150 -5.54 -6.39 -18.10
CA ARG A 150 -6.96 -6.51 -18.44
C ARG A 150 -7.71 -5.19 -18.24
N THR A 151 -7.41 -4.49 -17.14
CA THR A 151 -8.00 -3.19 -16.82
C THR A 151 -7.49 -2.10 -17.79
N PHE A 152 -6.18 -2.02 -18.01
CA PHE A 152 -5.53 -1.08 -18.91
C PHE A 152 -6.09 -1.18 -20.33
N THR A 153 -6.29 -2.40 -20.86
CA THR A 153 -6.88 -2.61 -22.18
C THR A 153 -8.40 -2.45 -22.20
N LYS A 154 -9.01 -2.04 -21.08
CA LYS A 154 -10.49 -1.91 -20.94
C LYS A 154 -11.22 -3.18 -21.36
N GLY A 155 -10.67 -4.32 -21.01
CA GLY A 155 -11.23 -5.63 -21.31
C GLY A 155 -11.06 -6.13 -22.77
N ARG A 156 -10.31 -5.42 -23.62
CA ARG A 156 -10.16 -5.80 -25.04
C ARG A 156 -9.16 -6.93 -25.27
N ASP A 157 -8.10 -7.01 -24.47
CA ASP A 157 -7.07 -8.05 -24.58
C ASP A 157 -7.16 -9.00 -23.38
N ARG A 158 -7.34 -10.30 -23.68
CA ARG A 158 -7.44 -11.38 -22.68
C ARG A 158 -6.18 -12.21 -22.52
N ARG A 159 -5.21 -12.10 -23.44
CA ARG A 159 -4.05 -13.02 -23.51
C ARG A 159 -3.39 -13.26 -22.16
N TYR A 160 -3.04 -12.18 -21.47
CA TYR A 160 -2.36 -12.24 -20.19
C TYR A 160 -3.33 -12.64 -19.05
N PHE A 161 -4.56 -12.15 -19.10
CA PHE A 161 -5.61 -12.48 -18.13
C PHE A 161 -5.97 -13.97 -18.16
N ASP A 162 -6.11 -14.55 -19.36
CA ASP A 162 -6.37 -15.99 -19.52
C ASP A 162 -5.17 -16.84 -19.04
N ALA A 163 -3.94 -16.35 -19.20
CA ALA A 163 -2.77 -17.00 -18.62
C ALA A 163 -2.79 -16.96 -17.08
N ALA A 164 -3.21 -15.84 -16.48
CA ALA A 164 -3.37 -15.74 -15.03
C ALA A 164 -4.47 -16.66 -14.49
N ILE A 165 -5.58 -16.80 -15.22
CA ILE A 165 -6.65 -17.75 -14.87
C ILE A 165 -6.11 -19.18 -14.88
N ARG A 166 -5.38 -19.59 -15.95
CA ARG A 166 -4.76 -20.94 -16.00
C ARG A 166 -3.78 -21.17 -14.85
N LEU A 167 -2.97 -20.17 -14.49
CA LEU A 167 -2.08 -20.26 -13.35
C LEU A 167 -2.87 -20.44 -12.04
N ALA A 168 -3.90 -19.64 -11.82
CA ALA A 168 -4.71 -19.74 -10.61
C ALA A 168 -5.48 -21.06 -10.53
N ASP A 169 -5.92 -21.61 -11.66
CA ASP A 169 -6.53 -22.95 -11.75
C ASP A 169 -5.51 -24.06 -11.45
N HIS A 170 -4.26 -23.90 -11.92
CA HIS A 170 -3.16 -24.78 -11.53
C HIS A 170 -2.93 -24.73 -10.01
N LEU A 171 -2.83 -23.53 -9.42
CA LEU A 171 -2.67 -23.38 -7.97
C LEU A 171 -3.83 -24.02 -7.20
N ASP A 172 -5.06 -23.80 -7.64
CA ASP A 172 -6.24 -24.42 -7.01
C ASP A 172 -6.23 -25.95 -7.16
N SER A 173 -5.69 -26.49 -8.24
CA SER A 173 -5.56 -27.95 -8.40
C SER A 173 -4.54 -28.56 -7.46
N VAL A 174 -3.48 -27.84 -7.12
CA VAL A 174 -2.34 -28.31 -6.29
C VAL A 174 -2.59 -28.11 -4.81
N PHE A 175 -3.08 -26.92 -4.42
CA PHE A 175 -3.16 -26.49 -3.02
C PHE A 175 -4.60 -26.47 -2.50
N GLY A 176 -4.75 -26.84 -1.22
CA GLY A 176 -6.04 -26.89 -0.57
C GLY A 176 -6.11 -27.98 0.50
N PRO A 177 -7.33 -28.26 0.99
CA PRO A 177 -7.52 -29.38 1.94
C PRO A 177 -7.12 -30.73 1.34
N PRO A 178 -6.74 -31.71 2.16
CA PRO A 178 -6.43 -33.06 1.68
C PRO A 178 -7.51 -33.60 0.71
N PRO A 179 -7.11 -34.27 -0.40
CA PRO A 179 -5.78 -34.77 -0.73
C PRO A 179 -4.84 -33.75 -1.39
N LYS A 180 -5.23 -32.49 -1.56
CA LYS A 180 -4.35 -31.42 -2.07
C LYS A 180 -3.26 -31.10 -1.05
N ARG A 181 -2.23 -30.39 -1.49
CA ARG A 181 -1.08 -30.05 -0.65
C ARG A 181 -1.40 -28.85 0.26
N THR A 182 -0.97 -28.96 1.51
CA THR A 182 -0.77 -27.79 2.39
C THR A 182 0.68 -27.37 2.26
N TRP A 183 0.92 -26.21 1.66
CA TRP A 183 2.26 -25.64 1.49
C TRP A 183 2.16 -24.13 1.24
N THR A 184 3.22 -23.45 1.55
CA THR A 184 3.41 -22.02 1.26
C THR A 184 4.87 -21.76 0.96
N ASP A 185 5.20 -20.62 0.39
CA ASP A 185 6.60 -20.22 0.31
C ASP A 185 6.96 -19.18 1.38
N GLY A 186 8.24 -18.80 1.43
CA GLY A 186 8.74 -17.89 2.44
C GLY A 186 8.28 -16.43 2.25
N HIS A 187 7.69 -16.07 1.10
CA HIS A 187 7.30 -14.70 0.82
C HIS A 187 5.83 -14.61 0.42
N PRO A 188 4.95 -14.10 1.30
CA PRO A 188 3.56 -13.82 0.94
C PRO A 188 3.43 -12.87 -0.25
N GLY A 189 2.31 -12.97 -0.97
CA GLY A 189 1.99 -12.14 -2.13
C GLY A 189 0.93 -12.76 -3.03
N VAL A 190 0.93 -14.08 -3.16
CA VAL A 190 -0.07 -14.80 -3.97
C VAL A 190 -1.48 -14.66 -3.41
N GLU A 191 -1.62 -14.54 -2.10
CA GLU A 191 -2.90 -14.39 -1.42
C GLU A 191 -3.64 -13.14 -1.90
N LYS A 192 -2.96 -11.98 -1.84
CA LYS A 192 -3.51 -10.71 -2.32
C LYS A 192 -3.79 -10.77 -3.83
N ALA A 193 -2.90 -11.37 -4.60
CA ALA A 193 -3.05 -11.50 -6.04
C ALA A 193 -4.27 -12.36 -6.43
N LEU A 194 -4.52 -13.46 -5.74
CA LEU A 194 -5.71 -14.31 -5.95
C LEU A 194 -7.00 -13.56 -5.61
N LEU A 195 -7.00 -12.71 -4.58
CA LEU A 195 -8.14 -11.86 -4.24
C LEU A 195 -8.41 -10.82 -5.33
N THR A 196 -7.36 -10.19 -5.86
CA THR A 196 -7.44 -9.25 -6.98
C THR A 196 -7.96 -9.94 -8.25
N LEU A 197 -7.50 -11.17 -8.52
CA LEU A 197 -8.00 -11.99 -9.62
C LEU A 197 -9.48 -12.37 -9.43
N ALA A 198 -9.89 -12.72 -8.22
CA ALA A 198 -11.28 -13.06 -7.91
C ALA A 198 -12.21 -11.90 -8.29
N ASP A 199 -11.90 -10.68 -7.86
CA ASP A 199 -12.67 -9.48 -8.19
C ASP A 199 -12.67 -9.20 -9.71
N ALA A 200 -11.53 -9.41 -10.37
CA ALA A 200 -11.43 -9.21 -11.82
C ALA A 200 -12.23 -10.23 -12.61
N VAL A 201 -12.21 -11.50 -12.21
CA VAL A 201 -13.02 -12.56 -12.84
C VAL A 201 -14.52 -12.30 -12.63
N ASP A 202 -14.92 -11.89 -11.42
CA ASP A 202 -16.31 -11.51 -11.16
C ASP A 202 -16.76 -10.33 -12.03
N ARG A 203 -15.88 -9.35 -12.21
CA ARG A 203 -16.16 -8.17 -13.03
C ARG A 203 -16.28 -8.47 -14.52
N TRP A 204 -15.37 -9.28 -15.08
CA TRP A 204 -15.22 -9.46 -16.52
C TRP A 204 -15.89 -10.72 -17.06
N ASP A 205 -15.98 -11.77 -16.27
CA ASP A 205 -16.47 -13.07 -16.70
C ASP A 205 -17.80 -13.47 -16.03
N GLY A 206 -18.19 -12.79 -14.96
CA GLY A 206 -19.49 -12.91 -14.29
C GLY A 206 -19.39 -13.13 -12.80
N VAL A 207 -20.30 -12.52 -12.07
CA VAL A 207 -20.37 -12.54 -10.61
C VAL A 207 -20.35 -13.97 -10.05
N GLY A 208 -19.51 -14.21 -9.05
CA GLY A 208 -19.35 -15.49 -8.36
C GLY A 208 -18.33 -16.44 -9.01
N LYS A 209 -17.89 -16.20 -10.25
CA LYS A 209 -16.90 -17.05 -10.91
C LYS A 209 -15.50 -16.95 -10.30
N GLY A 210 -15.17 -15.82 -9.66
CA GLY A 210 -13.92 -15.61 -8.96
C GLY A 210 -13.86 -16.21 -7.55
N THR A 211 -14.99 -16.66 -7.00
CA THR A 211 -15.10 -17.11 -5.60
C THR A 211 -14.06 -18.16 -5.22
N LYS A 212 -13.76 -19.12 -6.10
CA LYS A 212 -12.76 -20.18 -5.84
C LYS A 212 -11.37 -19.61 -5.54
N TYR A 213 -10.97 -18.53 -6.19
CA TYR A 213 -9.67 -17.90 -5.97
C TYR A 213 -9.62 -17.14 -4.63
N ALA A 214 -10.73 -16.51 -4.23
CA ALA A 214 -10.82 -15.90 -2.89
C ALA A 214 -10.79 -16.97 -1.79
N VAL A 215 -11.42 -18.12 -2.00
CA VAL A 215 -11.37 -19.26 -1.06
C VAL A 215 -9.96 -19.83 -0.97
N LEU A 216 -9.24 -19.96 -2.09
CA LEU A 216 -7.84 -20.41 -2.10
C LEU A 216 -6.93 -19.41 -1.39
N ALA A 217 -7.09 -18.11 -1.61
CA ALA A 217 -6.34 -17.07 -0.89
C ALA A 217 -6.57 -17.17 0.62
N ARG A 218 -7.82 -17.32 1.08
CA ARG A 218 -8.15 -17.53 2.48
C ARG A 218 -7.51 -18.84 3.01
N TYR A 219 -7.47 -19.89 2.21
CA TYR A 219 -6.83 -21.14 2.60
C TYR A 219 -5.34 -20.89 2.91
N PHE A 220 -4.59 -20.25 2.03
CA PHE A 220 -3.19 -19.92 2.27
C PHE A 220 -3.01 -19.09 3.56
N ILE A 221 -3.82 -18.06 3.78
CA ILE A 221 -3.75 -17.23 5.00
C ILE A 221 -4.01 -18.06 6.26
N ARG A 222 -5.04 -18.91 6.26
CA ARG A 222 -5.40 -19.69 7.46
C ARG A 222 -4.41 -20.81 7.78
N HIS A 223 -3.74 -21.34 6.76
CA HIS A 223 -2.87 -22.51 6.88
C HIS A 223 -1.37 -22.20 6.79
N GLN A 224 -0.99 -20.90 6.81
CA GLN A 224 0.41 -20.45 6.80
C GLN A 224 1.25 -21.08 7.92
N SER A 225 0.67 -21.27 9.11
CA SER A 225 1.34 -21.83 10.29
C SER A 225 1.27 -23.36 10.40
N ASP A 226 0.61 -24.05 9.48
CA ASP A 226 0.39 -25.51 9.59
C ASP A 226 1.59 -26.34 9.18
N ILE A 227 2.64 -25.70 8.64
CA ILE A 227 3.87 -26.35 8.23
C ILE A 227 4.93 -26.17 9.32
N PRO A 228 5.16 -27.17 10.20
CA PRO A 228 5.97 -27.00 11.41
C PRO A 228 7.40 -26.55 11.15
N GLU A 229 8.03 -27.08 10.09
CA GLU A 229 9.41 -26.76 9.69
C GLU A 229 9.59 -25.33 9.18
N TYR A 230 8.50 -24.65 8.83
CA TYR A 230 8.49 -23.27 8.33
C TYR A 230 7.86 -22.28 9.32
N ARG A 231 7.55 -22.70 10.54
CA ARG A 231 7.04 -21.81 11.59
C ARG A 231 8.09 -20.81 12.03
N HIS A 232 7.94 -19.57 11.56
CA HIS A 232 8.90 -18.51 11.86
C HIS A 232 8.22 -17.14 11.86
N THR A 233 8.57 -16.27 12.81
CA THR A 233 8.10 -14.88 12.86
C THR A 233 8.45 -14.12 11.59
N TYR A 234 9.64 -14.37 11.03
CA TYR A 234 10.15 -13.73 9.81
C TYR A 234 9.19 -13.81 8.61
N CYS A 235 8.44 -14.92 8.49
CA CYS A 235 7.50 -15.16 7.40
C CYS A 235 6.03 -15.14 7.85
N GLN A 236 5.71 -14.59 9.02
CA GLN A 236 4.37 -14.51 9.60
C GLN A 236 3.69 -15.87 9.82
N SER A 237 4.48 -16.96 9.91
CA SER A 237 3.97 -18.33 10.07
C SER A 237 4.13 -18.89 11.49
N HIS A 238 4.51 -18.07 12.46
CA HIS A 238 4.80 -18.45 13.84
C HIS A 238 3.56 -18.93 14.62
N GLU A 239 2.39 -18.42 14.28
CA GLU A 239 1.09 -18.76 14.89
C GLU A 239 -0.03 -18.68 13.86
N PRO A 240 -1.20 -19.29 14.14
CA PRO A 240 -2.38 -19.14 13.26
C PRO A 240 -2.77 -17.68 13.05
N ALA A 241 -3.05 -17.31 11.79
CA ALA A 241 -3.37 -15.93 11.41
C ALA A 241 -4.49 -15.30 12.28
N VAL A 242 -5.49 -16.08 12.66
CA VAL A 242 -6.61 -15.62 13.50
C VAL A 242 -6.20 -15.30 14.96
N GLN A 243 -5.04 -15.78 15.41
CA GLN A 243 -4.51 -15.55 16.75
C GLN A 243 -3.53 -14.37 16.81
N MET A 244 -3.04 -13.89 15.66
CA MET A 244 -2.07 -12.82 15.58
C MET A 244 -2.56 -11.55 16.28
N LYS A 245 -1.66 -10.92 17.05
CA LYS A 245 -1.94 -9.72 17.84
C LYS A 245 -1.08 -8.54 17.44
N GLU A 246 0.05 -8.78 16.81
CA GLU A 246 1.04 -7.75 16.46
C GLU A 246 1.67 -8.02 15.08
N ALA A 247 2.18 -6.95 14.48
CA ALA A 247 2.97 -7.03 13.26
C ALA A 247 4.40 -7.44 13.59
N VAL A 248 4.86 -8.54 13.01
CA VAL A 248 6.18 -9.13 13.30
C VAL A 248 6.90 -9.57 12.03
N GLY A 249 8.19 -9.84 12.17
CA GLY A 249 9.03 -10.40 11.11
C GLY A 249 9.34 -9.41 10.00
N HIS A 250 9.76 -9.92 8.86
CA HIS A 250 10.14 -9.10 7.72
C HIS A 250 8.99 -8.18 7.28
N ALA A 251 9.24 -6.88 7.19
CA ALA A 251 8.18 -5.88 7.06
C ALA A 251 7.43 -5.97 5.72
N VAL A 252 8.13 -6.24 4.61
CA VAL A 252 7.48 -6.44 3.29
C VAL A 252 6.58 -7.66 3.31
N ARG A 253 7.10 -8.81 3.79
CA ARG A 253 6.32 -10.05 3.91
C ARG A 253 5.10 -9.83 4.80
N GLY A 254 5.28 -9.15 5.94
CA GLY A 254 4.20 -8.84 6.87
C GLY A 254 3.11 -8.00 6.24
N THR A 255 3.46 -6.87 5.63
CA THR A 255 2.46 -5.97 5.02
C THR A 255 1.67 -6.67 3.90
N TYR A 256 2.31 -7.53 3.10
CA TYR A 256 1.62 -8.31 2.06
C TYR A 256 0.70 -9.38 2.66
N PHE A 257 1.18 -10.11 3.68
CA PHE A 257 0.38 -11.12 4.37
C PHE A 257 -0.85 -10.50 5.05
N TYR A 258 -0.67 -9.38 5.76
CA TYR A 258 -1.75 -8.69 6.45
C TYR A 258 -2.75 -8.04 5.49
N ALA A 259 -2.31 -7.57 4.32
CA ALA A 259 -3.21 -7.17 3.25
C ALA A 259 -4.05 -8.36 2.75
N GLY A 260 -3.42 -9.51 2.49
CA GLY A 260 -4.11 -10.75 2.15
C GLY A 260 -5.09 -11.22 3.22
N MET A 261 -4.72 -11.08 4.52
CA MET A 261 -5.58 -11.41 5.66
C MET A 261 -6.84 -10.52 5.69
N ALA A 262 -6.68 -9.21 5.60
CA ALA A 262 -7.79 -8.26 5.58
C ALA A 262 -8.68 -8.47 4.34
N GLY A 263 -8.08 -8.68 3.18
CA GLY A 263 -8.77 -8.94 1.92
C GLY A 263 -9.58 -10.24 1.92
N SER A 264 -9.02 -11.31 2.49
CA SER A 264 -9.73 -12.59 2.69
C SER A 264 -10.88 -12.45 3.69
N ALA A 265 -10.67 -11.66 4.74
CA ALA A 265 -11.66 -11.46 5.79
C ALA A 265 -12.97 -10.89 5.24
N TRP A 266 -12.92 -9.80 4.48
CA TRP A 266 -14.13 -9.16 3.99
C TRP A 266 -14.76 -9.90 2.81
N ARG A 267 -13.95 -10.45 1.86
CA ARG A 267 -14.50 -11.18 0.70
C ARG A 267 -15.16 -12.51 1.08
N CYS A 268 -14.56 -13.23 2.04
CA CYS A 268 -15.07 -14.53 2.50
C CYS A 268 -15.98 -14.43 3.73
N GLY A 269 -16.20 -13.24 4.27
CA GLY A 269 -17.01 -13.07 5.48
C GLY A 269 -16.40 -13.69 6.73
N ASP A 270 -15.07 -13.77 6.82
CA ASP A 270 -14.35 -14.43 7.90
C ASP A 270 -14.15 -13.48 9.08
N ALA A 271 -15.03 -13.60 10.08
CA ALA A 271 -15.04 -12.69 11.24
C ALA A 271 -13.80 -12.82 12.13
N GLU A 272 -13.20 -14.00 12.22
CA GLU A 272 -12.00 -14.23 13.03
C GLU A 272 -10.79 -13.57 12.38
N LEU A 273 -10.63 -13.75 11.06
CA LEU A 273 -9.58 -13.02 10.31
C LEU A 273 -9.80 -11.51 10.35
N ALA A 274 -11.05 -11.03 10.27
CA ALA A 274 -11.35 -9.61 10.38
C ALA A 274 -10.92 -9.04 11.74
N ALA A 275 -11.20 -9.74 12.83
CA ALA A 275 -10.77 -9.34 14.15
C ALA A 275 -9.25 -9.34 14.31
N ALA A 276 -8.55 -10.32 13.74
CA ALA A 276 -7.09 -10.38 13.74
C ALA A 276 -6.48 -9.26 12.87
N ALA A 277 -7.02 -9.04 11.66
CA ALA A 277 -6.55 -7.98 10.77
C ALA A 277 -6.59 -6.59 11.43
N ARG A 278 -7.68 -6.29 12.16
CA ARG A 278 -7.80 -5.04 12.93
C ARG A 278 -6.72 -4.93 13.99
N ARG A 279 -6.56 -5.96 14.82
CA ARG A 279 -5.57 -5.95 15.91
C ARG A 279 -4.15 -5.73 15.39
N VAL A 280 -3.79 -6.41 14.30
CA VAL A 280 -2.45 -6.29 13.72
C VAL A 280 -2.25 -4.94 13.04
N PHE A 281 -3.26 -4.40 12.36
CA PHE A 281 -3.22 -3.07 11.77
C PHE A 281 -3.05 -1.99 12.84
N ASP A 282 -3.86 -2.05 13.92
CA ASP A 282 -3.74 -1.12 15.05
C ASP A 282 -2.36 -1.22 15.72
N ASN A 283 -1.83 -2.42 15.92
CA ASN A 283 -0.48 -2.60 16.46
C ASN A 283 0.57 -1.97 15.55
N ALA A 284 0.49 -2.22 14.24
CA ALA A 284 1.45 -1.69 13.28
C ALA A 284 1.47 -0.15 13.26
N ILE A 285 0.31 0.49 13.33
CA ILE A 285 0.20 1.95 13.27
C ILE A 285 0.48 2.60 14.63
N ASP A 286 -0.09 2.07 15.73
CA ASP A 286 -0.06 2.71 17.04
C ASP A 286 1.17 2.40 17.86
N ARG A 287 2.03 1.46 17.41
CA ARG A 287 3.19 1.04 18.20
C ARG A 287 4.47 0.87 17.40
N LYS A 288 4.38 0.72 16.05
CA LYS A 288 5.52 0.38 15.18
C LYS A 288 5.65 1.27 13.95
N GLY A 289 4.65 2.15 13.70
CA GLY A 289 4.62 3.05 12.56
C GLY A 289 5.47 4.31 12.77
N TYR A 290 6.24 4.68 11.78
CA TYR A 290 7.05 5.90 11.82
C TYR A 290 6.22 7.12 11.38
N ILE A 291 6.62 8.31 11.85
CA ILE A 291 5.97 9.57 11.45
C ILE A 291 5.97 9.78 9.93
N THR A 292 6.90 9.18 9.22
CA THR A 292 6.96 9.19 7.75
C THR A 292 6.03 8.16 7.08
N GLY A 293 5.28 7.39 7.87
CA GLY A 293 4.43 6.30 7.37
C GLY A 293 5.17 4.99 7.07
N GLY A 294 6.51 4.98 7.15
CA GLY A 294 7.29 3.77 6.97
C GLY A 294 7.13 2.78 8.13
N VAL A 295 7.36 1.50 7.87
CA VAL A 295 7.42 0.41 8.84
C VAL A 295 8.67 -0.44 8.62
N GLY A 296 9.08 -1.21 9.64
CA GLY A 296 10.32 -1.99 9.59
C GLY A 296 11.46 -1.29 10.33
N GLY A 297 11.31 -1.12 11.65
CA GLY A 297 12.29 -0.41 12.50
C GLY A 297 13.58 -1.18 12.76
N GLN A 298 13.60 -2.49 12.49
CA GLN A 298 14.74 -3.36 12.76
C GLN A 298 15.52 -3.64 11.48
N TRP A 299 16.84 -3.36 11.52
CA TRP A 299 17.72 -3.63 10.38
C TRP A 299 17.90 -5.14 10.15
N ALA A 300 18.19 -5.88 11.23
CA ALA A 300 18.35 -7.32 11.15
C ALA A 300 17.03 -8.00 10.71
N GLY A 301 17.08 -8.72 9.61
CA GLY A 301 15.91 -9.36 9.02
C GLY A 301 14.92 -8.40 8.37
N GLU A 302 15.28 -7.11 8.19
CA GLU A 302 14.41 -6.11 7.52
C GLU A 302 13.02 -6.05 8.18
N ALA A 303 12.98 -6.14 9.51
CA ALA A 303 11.82 -6.58 10.26
C ALA A 303 11.08 -5.44 10.98
N PHE A 304 9.82 -5.70 11.34
CA PHE A 304 9.16 -4.92 12.38
C PHE A 304 9.96 -5.02 13.67
N ALA A 305 10.22 -3.89 14.30
CA ALA A 305 10.80 -3.86 15.63
C ALA A 305 9.75 -4.22 16.70
N PRO A 306 10.16 -4.55 17.94
CA PRO A 306 9.25 -4.63 19.07
C PRO A 306 8.43 -3.35 19.25
N ASP A 307 7.32 -3.43 19.97
CA ASP A 307 6.46 -2.29 20.27
C ASP A 307 7.27 -1.12 20.87
N TYR A 308 7.08 0.08 20.30
CA TYR A 308 7.74 1.33 20.73
C TYR A 308 9.26 1.40 20.48
N GLU A 309 9.86 0.42 19.83
CA GLU A 309 11.25 0.48 19.39
C GLU A 309 11.32 1.08 17.99
N LEU A 310 11.50 2.41 17.91
CA LEU A 310 11.55 3.16 16.66
C LEU A 310 12.90 3.90 16.53
N PRO A 311 14.02 3.19 16.31
CA PRO A 311 15.31 3.82 16.13
C PRO A 311 15.31 4.75 14.90
N ASN A 312 15.94 5.92 14.99
CA ASN A 312 15.94 6.91 13.92
C ASN A 312 16.96 6.59 12.81
N ALA A 313 18.18 6.22 13.19
CA ALA A 313 19.26 6.00 12.23
C ALA A 313 19.38 4.53 11.78
N ARG A 314 18.96 3.59 12.62
CA ARG A 314 19.08 2.14 12.37
C ARG A 314 17.78 1.52 11.86
N ALA A 315 16.77 2.33 11.57
CA ALA A 315 15.54 1.85 10.94
C ALA A 315 15.79 1.39 9.50
N TYR A 316 15.15 0.30 9.09
CA TYR A 316 15.27 -0.19 7.71
C TYR A 316 14.35 0.58 6.77
N LEU A 317 13.06 0.59 7.05
CA LEU A 317 12.02 1.34 6.34
C LEU A 317 12.10 1.19 4.82
N GLU A 318 12.10 -0.03 4.35
CA GLU A 318 12.17 -0.36 2.92
C GLU A 318 10.97 0.21 2.13
N GLY A 319 11.23 0.69 0.90
CA GLY A 319 10.20 1.19 0.01
C GLY A 319 9.10 0.15 -0.29
N CYS A 320 9.44 -1.15 -0.45
CA CYS A 320 8.43 -2.20 -0.66
C CYS A 320 7.53 -2.41 0.57
N ALA A 321 8.01 -2.19 1.80
CA ALA A 321 7.15 -2.23 2.98
C ALA A 321 6.11 -1.10 2.95
N GLY A 322 6.50 0.09 2.46
CA GLY A 322 5.56 1.19 2.18
C GLY A 322 4.53 0.83 1.09
N CYS A 323 4.95 0.15 0.01
CA CYS A 323 4.02 -0.35 -1.00
C CYS A 323 3.02 -1.36 -0.41
N GLY A 324 3.50 -2.29 0.44
CA GLY A 324 2.64 -3.23 1.14
C GLY A 324 1.67 -2.54 2.10
N MET A 325 2.09 -1.47 2.80
CA MET A 325 1.20 -0.64 3.62
C MET A 325 0.11 0.03 2.78
N TYR A 326 0.45 0.54 1.60
CA TYR A 326 -0.51 1.11 0.66
C TYR A 326 -1.59 0.09 0.26
N ASP A 327 -1.18 -1.13 -0.08
CA ASP A 327 -2.09 -2.21 -0.43
C ASP A 327 -2.91 -2.67 0.80
N TRP A 328 -2.30 -2.77 1.98
CA TRP A 328 -2.99 -3.11 3.22
C TRP A 328 -4.05 -2.08 3.62
N CYS A 329 -3.74 -0.79 3.48
CA CYS A 329 -4.75 0.28 3.64
C CYS A 329 -5.94 0.12 2.68
N THR A 330 -5.72 -0.39 1.46
CA THR A 330 -6.82 -0.67 0.52
C THR A 330 -7.77 -1.73 1.08
N GLU A 331 -7.23 -2.84 1.55
CA GLU A 331 -8.04 -3.94 2.07
C GLU A 331 -8.72 -3.59 3.42
N MET A 332 -8.05 -2.80 4.26
CA MET A 332 -8.65 -2.29 5.50
C MET A 332 -9.78 -1.29 5.22
N ALA A 333 -9.64 -0.42 4.21
CA ALA A 333 -10.71 0.48 3.80
C ALA A 333 -11.97 -0.27 3.34
N MET A 334 -11.79 -1.38 2.62
CA MET A 334 -12.89 -2.27 2.21
C MET A 334 -13.53 -2.98 3.40
N LEU A 335 -12.73 -3.36 4.40
CA LEU A 335 -13.18 -4.08 5.60
C LEU A 335 -13.89 -3.16 6.62
N ASP A 336 -13.28 -2.00 6.93
CA ASP A 336 -13.68 -1.13 8.06
C ASP A 336 -14.12 0.27 7.67
N GLY A 337 -13.81 0.72 6.46
CA GLY A 337 -14.08 2.07 5.98
C GLY A 337 -12.79 2.90 5.81
N LEU A 338 -12.95 4.08 5.21
CA LEU A 338 -11.86 4.86 4.64
C LEU A 338 -11.02 5.63 5.67
N GLU A 339 -11.60 6.11 6.76
CA GLU A 339 -11.04 7.20 7.56
C GLU A 339 -9.56 6.99 7.90
N ARG A 340 -9.27 6.04 8.78
CA ARG A 340 -7.89 5.77 9.23
C ARG A 340 -6.99 5.24 8.12
N SER A 341 -7.55 4.40 7.24
CA SER A 341 -6.78 3.80 6.16
C SER A 341 -6.25 4.83 5.17
N GLU A 342 -7.05 5.86 4.85
CA GLU A 342 -6.63 6.91 3.92
C GLU A 342 -5.68 7.93 4.57
N ASP A 343 -5.76 8.16 5.88
CA ASP A 343 -4.80 8.99 6.60
C ASP A 343 -3.41 8.33 6.62
N VAL A 344 -3.35 7.03 6.93
CA VAL A 344 -2.11 6.24 6.86
C VAL A 344 -1.56 6.21 5.44
N ARG A 345 -2.40 5.93 4.44
CA ARG A 345 -2.02 5.91 3.03
C ARG A 345 -1.38 7.22 2.59
N GLU A 346 -2.00 8.34 2.91
CA GLU A 346 -1.49 9.66 2.53
C GLU A 346 -0.11 9.90 3.11
N ARG A 347 0.10 9.58 4.38
CA ARG A 347 1.40 9.70 5.05
C ARG A 347 2.47 8.83 4.40
N VAL A 348 2.15 7.58 4.13
CA VAL A 348 3.04 6.63 3.41
C VAL A 348 3.45 7.18 2.06
N VAL A 349 2.50 7.64 1.25
CA VAL A 349 2.75 8.09 -0.11
C VAL A 349 3.57 9.37 -0.14
N TYR A 350 3.17 10.41 0.63
CA TYR A 350 3.84 11.71 0.60
C TYR A 350 5.23 11.72 1.25
N ASN A 351 5.53 10.79 2.15
CA ASN A 351 6.83 10.78 2.83
C ASN A 351 7.64 9.53 2.52
N ASN A 352 7.21 8.34 2.95
CA ASN A 352 8.00 7.12 2.78
C ASN A 352 8.27 6.83 1.30
N LEU A 353 7.24 6.79 0.45
CA LEU A 353 7.38 6.40 -0.96
C LEU A 353 7.99 7.51 -1.82
N LEU A 354 7.52 8.75 -1.74
CA LEU A 354 8.19 9.86 -2.42
C LEU A 354 9.62 10.07 -1.92
N GLY A 355 9.84 9.87 -0.60
CA GLY A 355 11.16 9.94 0.01
C GLY A 355 12.15 8.89 -0.48
N THR A 356 11.69 7.85 -1.18
CA THR A 356 12.55 6.86 -1.83
C THR A 356 13.39 7.47 -2.95
N PHE A 357 12.84 8.42 -3.72
CA PHE A 357 13.51 9.00 -4.89
C PHE A 357 14.23 10.31 -4.58
N SER A 358 15.27 10.59 -5.39
CA SER A 358 15.79 11.94 -5.55
C SER A 358 14.74 12.86 -6.19
N GLU A 359 14.88 14.17 -6.02
CA GLU A 359 13.92 15.13 -6.56
C GLU A 359 13.76 15.03 -8.08
N ASP A 360 14.86 14.71 -8.79
CA ASP A 360 14.90 14.50 -10.23
C ASP A 360 14.61 13.07 -10.69
N PHE A 361 14.32 12.16 -9.75
CA PHE A 361 14.11 10.73 -9.99
C PHE A 361 15.27 9.99 -10.68
N SER A 362 16.49 10.52 -10.60
CA SER A 362 17.68 9.85 -11.14
C SER A 362 18.29 8.82 -10.19
N CYS A 363 18.01 8.95 -8.91
CA CYS A 363 18.51 8.08 -7.83
C CYS A 363 17.41 7.69 -6.87
N TYR A 364 17.64 6.61 -6.09
CA TYR A 364 16.71 6.18 -5.05
C TYR A 364 17.44 5.63 -3.82
N ALA A 365 16.74 5.59 -2.70
CA ALA A 365 17.15 4.93 -1.49
C ALA A 365 16.31 3.66 -1.28
N TYR A 366 16.97 2.54 -1.04
CA TYR A 366 16.30 1.29 -0.69
C TYR A 366 15.73 1.39 0.74
N GLN A 367 16.54 1.85 1.68
CA GLN A 367 16.16 2.15 3.06
C GLN A 367 15.91 3.65 3.24
N ASN A 368 14.92 3.99 4.07
CA ASN A 368 14.46 5.37 4.23
C ASN A 368 14.33 5.78 5.71
N PRO A 369 15.38 5.67 6.54
CA PRO A 369 15.33 5.98 7.98
C PRO A 369 15.07 7.47 8.24
N PRO A 370 14.48 7.85 9.40
CA PRO A 370 14.26 9.24 9.78
C PRO A 370 15.55 10.05 9.94
N ALA A 371 16.65 9.41 10.33
CA ALA A 371 17.98 10.01 10.36
C ALA A 371 18.88 9.27 9.37
N CYS A 372 19.48 9.97 8.43
CA CYS A 372 20.28 9.37 7.38
C CYS A 372 21.45 10.27 6.99
N ALA A 373 22.62 9.69 6.75
CA ALA A 373 23.77 10.36 6.19
C ALA A 373 24.13 9.85 4.77
N ASN A 374 23.45 8.79 4.31
CA ASN A 374 23.76 8.17 3.04
C ASN A 374 23.03 8.88 1.88
N PRO A 375 23.71 9.12 0.74
CA PRO A 375 23.06 9.60 -0.47
C PRO A 375 22.14 8.54 -1.06
N ARG A 376 21.19 8.97 -1.89
CA ARG A 376 20.49 8.08 -2.80
C ARG A 376 21.44 7.66 -3.94
N TYR A 377 21.20 6.50 -4.53
CA TYR A 377 22.08 5.93 -5.57
C TYR A 377 21.26 5.55 -6.83
N PRO A 378 21.91 5.55 -8.01
CA PRO A 378 21.19 5.31 -9.26
C PRO A 378 20.67 3.88 -9.42
N TRP A 379 21.24 2.91 -8.67
CA TRP A 379 20.81 1.52 -8.73
C TRP A 379 21.22 0.74 -7.48
N HIS A 380 20.44 -0.28 -7.13
CA HIS A 380 20.72 -1.22 -6.04
C HIS A 380 20.78 -2.66 -6.56
N THR A 381 21.57 -3.51 -5.92
CA THR A 381 21.73 -4.92 -6.31
C THR A 381 20.45 -5.75 -6.11
N LEU A 382 19.59 -5.34 -5.14
CA LEU A 382 18.25 -5.90 -4.94
C LEU A 382 17.21 -4.91 -5.48
N PRO A 383 16.72 -5.09 -6.71
CA PRO A 383 15.87 -4.09 -7.36
C PRO A 383 14.36 -4.27 -7.11
N CYS A 384 13.93 -4.84 -5.97
CA CYS A 384 12.51 -5.07 -5.70
C CYS A 384 11.69 -3.77 -5.67
N CYS A 385 12.25 -2.69 -5.10
CA CYS A 385 11.55 -1.42 -4.96
C CYS A 385 11.46 -0.62 -6.26
N VAL A 386 12.35 -0.89 -7.24
CA VAL A 386 12.51 -0.02 -8.43
C VAL A 386 11.29 0.02 -9.35
N GLY A 387 10.51 -1.06 -9.39
CA GLY A 387 9.23 -1.12 -10.12
C GLY A 387 8.03 -0.95 -9.19
N ASN A 388 8.12 -1.46 -7.95
CA ASN A 388 7.01 -1.50 -7.02
C ASN A 388 6.62 -0.09 -6.50
N VAL A 389 7.60 0.76 -6.15
CA VAL A 389 7.30 2.13 -5.72
C VAL A 389 6.69 2.97 -6.85
N PRO A 390 7.24 2.98 -8.08
CA PRO A 390 6.58 3.59 -9.24
C PRO A 390 5.14 3.13 -9.44
N ARG A 391 4.87 1.83 -9.35
CA ARG A 391 3.52 1.26 -9.45
C ARG A 391 2.53 1.94 -8.48
N VAL A 392 2.93 2.11 -7.22
CA VAL A 392 2.09 2.73 -6.20
C VAL A 392 1.92 4.23 -6.44
N LEU A 393 2.99 4.95 -6.79
CA LEU A 393 2.90 6.38 -7.06
C LEU A 393 1.96 6.68 -8.25
N GLU A 394 2.03 5.89 -9.32
CA GLU A 394 1.13 5.98 -10.47
C GLU A 394 -0.31 5.56 -10.14
N ASP A 395 -0.50 4.56 -9.26
CA ASP A 395 -1.83 4.09 -8.85
C ASP A 395 -2.53 5.05 -7.87
N PHE A 396 -1.82 5.98 -7.25
CA PHE A 396 -2.38 6.84 -6.20
C PHE A 396 -3.58 7.67 -6.69
N LYS A 397 -3.61 8.09 -7.95
CA LYS A 397 -4.76 8.72 -8.61
C LYS A 397 -6.05 7.90 -8.49
N ASN A 398 -5.93 6.56 -8.48
CA ASN A 398 -7.06 5.64 -8.39
C ASN A 398 -7.64 5.50 -6.98
N ARG A 399 -7.06 6.18 -6.00
CA ARG A 399 -7.54 6.25 -4.60
C ARG A 399 -8.19 7.58 -4.26
N MET A 400 -8.20 8.54 -5.20
CA MET A 400 -8.81 9.87 -4.98
C MET A 400 -10.28 9.75 -4.62
N TYR A 401 -11.00 8.88 -5.31
CA TYR A 401 -12.45 8.77 -5.18
C TYR A 401 -12.88 7.36 -4.80
N ALA A 402 -13.90 7.29 -3.94
CA ALA A 402 -14.59 6.05 -3.63
C ALA A 402 -16.11 6.30 -3.61
N VAL A 403 -16.88 5.23 -3.77
CA VAL A 403 -18.34 5.27 -3.72
C VAL A 403 -18.81 4.25 -2.68
N SER A 404 -19.83 4.59 -1.89
CA SER A 404 -20.47 3.67 -0.98
C SER A 404 -21.11 2.50 -1.75
N SER A 405 -21.27 1.37 -1.08
CA SER A 405 -21.81 0.15 -1.71
C SER A 405 -23.22 0.31 -2.27
N ASP A 406 -24.02 1.19 -1.66
CA ASP A 406 -25.37 1.52 -2.12
C ASP A 406 -25.41 2.57 -3.24
N GLY A 407 -24.24 3.11 -3.64
CA GLY A 407 -24.12 4.12 -4.68
C GLY A 407 -24.70 5.50 -4.30
N SER A 408 -24.92 5.77 -3.02
CA SER A 408 -25.51 7.04 -2.54
C SER A 408 -24.49 8.08 -2.12
N THR A 409 -23.26 7.67 -1.79
CA THR A 409 -22.22 8.55 -1.26
C THR A 409 -20.95 8.50 -2.10
N LEU A 410 -20.49 9.69 -2.53
CA LEU A 410 -19.17 9.91 -3.14
C LEU A 410 -18.19 10.36 -2.05
N TYR A 411 -17.03 9.73 -1.99
CA TYR A 411 -15.93 10.12 -1.11
C TYR A 411 -14.81 10.78 -1.92
N LEU A 412 -14.34 11.94 -1.50
CA LEU A 412 -13.11 12.58 -1.93
C LEU A 412 -12.04 12.33 -0.87
N ASN A 413 -11.08 11.45 -1.18
CA ASN A 413 -10.06 10.97 -0.25
C ASN A 413 -8.75 11.74 -0.36
N HIS A 414 -8.29 12.04 -1.59
CA HIS A 414 -6.99 12.66 -1.83
C HIS A 414 -7.11 13.84 -2.78
N PHE A 415 -6.24 14.82 -2.59
CA PHE A 415 -6.30 16.11 -3.25
C PHE A 415 -5.19 16.23 -4.31
N ILE A 416 -5.47 15.69 -5.50
CA ILE A 416 -4.58 15.74 -6.68
C ILE A 416 -5.24 16.66 -7.71
N ALA A 417 -4.61 17.78 -8.02
CA ALA A 417 -5.12 18.72 -9.03
C ALA A 417 -5.29 18.00 -10.37
N SER A 418 -6.50 18.02 -10.93
CA SER A 418 -6.83 17.20 -12.10
C SER A 418 -8.15 17.60 -12.77
N THR A 419 -8.28 17.16 -14.04
CA THR A 419 -9.52 17.22 -14.84
C THR A 419 -9.80 15.86 -15.48
N GLY A 420 -11.01 15.69 -16.02
CA GLY A 420 -11.39 14.45 -16.72
C GLY A 420 -11.64 13.25 -15.81
N GLY A 421 -11.79 13.45 -14.51
CA GLY A 421 -12.26 12.43 -13.60
C GLY A 421 -13.74 12.10 -13.83
N GLU A 422 -14.13 10.85 -13.60
CA GLU A 422 -15.51 10.40 -13.75
C GLU A 422 -15.90 9.41 -12.66
N VAL A 423 -17.15 9.48 -12.22
CA VAL A 423 -17.75 8.52 -11.29
C VAL A 423 -19.21 8.24 -11.68
N GLU A 424 -19.65 7.02 -11.49
CA GLU A 424 -21.06 6.67 -11.57
C GLU A 424 -21.66 6.72 -10.16
N ILE A 425 -22.61 7.65 -9.94
CA ILE A 425 -23.27 7.88 -8.66
C ILE A 425 -24.68 8.42 -8.86
N GLY A 426 -25.63 8.05 -7.98
CA GLY A 426 -27.01 8.44 -8.13
C GLY A 426 -27.64 7.98 -9.46
N GLY A 427 -27.15 6.88 -10.03
CA GLY A 427 -27.60 6.31 -11.31
C GLY A 427 -27.21 7.14 -12.52
N THR A 428 -26.24 8.05 -12.41
CA THR A 428 -25.73 8.82 -13.55
C THR A 428 -24.21 8.98 -13.47
N ARG A 429 -23.62 9.32 -14.62
CA ARG A 429 -22.20 9.66 -14.71
C ARG A 429 -22.00 11.11 -14.28
N VAL A 430 -21.07 11.33 -13.36
CA VAL A 430 -20.66 12.64 -12.87
C VAL A 430 -19.19 12.86 -13.22
N GLY A 431 -18.91 13.89 -13.98
CA GLY A 431 -17.55 14.37 -14.27
C GLY A 431 -16.98 15.13 -13.07
N LEU A 432 -15.68 15.00 -12.85
CA LEU A 432 -14.96 15.55 -11.71
C LEU A 432 -13.75 16.34 -12.18
N ALA A 433 -13.59 17.56 -11.65
CA ALA A 433 -12.38 18.36 -11.79
C ALA A 433 -11.99 18.94 -10.44
N LEU A 434 -10.71 18.83 -10.07
CA LEU A 434 -10.19 19.31 -8.80
C LEU A 434 -9.06 20.31 -9.04
N ALA A 435 -9.24 21.54 -8.60
CA ALA A 435 -8.21 22.57 -8.61
C ALA A 435 -7.71 22.81 -7.18
N THR A 436 -6.40 22.68 -6.98
CA THR A 436 -5.73 22.84 -5.69
C THR A 436 -4.22 22.92 -5.84
N ASP A 437 -3.56 23.63 -4.95
CA ASP A 437 -2.10 23.61 -4.76
C ASP A 437 -1.69 22.74 -3.57
N TYR A 438 -2.56 21.82 -3.15
CA TYR A 438 -2.23 20.84 -2.12
C TYR A 438 -1.00 20.02 -2.54
N PRO A 439 -0.02 19.77 -1.66
CA PRO A 439 -0.05 19.88 -0.19
C PRO A 439 0.44 21.21 0.41
N PHE A 440 0.64 22.27 -0.37
CA PHE A 440 1.23 23.53 0.10
C PHE A 440 0.18 24.61 0.43
N ASP A 441 -0.97 24.59 -0.25
CA ASP A 441 -2.14 25.42 0.04
C ASP A 441 -3.35 24.52 0.32
N GLY A 442 -4.13 24.86 1.34
CA GLY A 442 -5.32 24.10 1.74
C GLY A 442 -6.55 24.36 0.89
N LYS A 443 -6.52 25.36 -0.01
CA LYS A 443 -7.66 25.69 -0.85
C LYS A 443 -7.94 24.62 -1.89
N VAL A 444 -9.19 24.20 -1.96
CA VAL A 444 -9.64 23.15 -2.87
C VAL A 444 -10.93 23.62 -3.54
N MET A 445 -10.97 23.49 -4.86
CA MET A 445 -12.16 23.71 -5.66
C MET A 445 -12.51 22.42 -6.42
N LEU A 446 -13.64 21.81 -6.07
CA LEU A 446 -14.18 20.62 -6.73
C LEU A 446 -15.33 21.04 -7.65
N THR A 447 -15.20 20.76 -8.94
CA THR A 447 -16.27 20.94 -9.92
C THR A 447 -16.88 19.59 -10.28
N LEU A 448 -18.20 19.52 -10.19
CA LEU A 448 -19.03 18.36 -10.48
C LEU A 448 -19.89 18.69 -11.71
N THR A 449 -19.93 17.77 -12.69
CA THR A 449 -20.71 17.95 -13.92
C THR A 449 -21.51 16.70 -14.23
N ALA A 450 -22.83 16.81 -14.46
CA ALA A 450 -23.68 15.69 -14.84
C ALA A 450 -24.56 16.03 -16.03
N GLU A 451 -24.82 15.06 -16.90
CA GLU A 451 -25.75 15.22 -18.05
C GLU A 451 -27.21 15.21 -17.61
N ARG A 452 -27.51 14.69 -16.44
CA ARG A 452 -28.87 14.57 -15.89
C ARG A 452 -28.90 15.05 -14.45
N PRO A 453 -30.06 15.57 -13.99
CA PRO A 453 -30.24 15.85 -12.57
C PRO A 453 -29.91 14.63 -11.72
N THR A 454 -29.14 14.84 -10.68
CA THR A 454 -28.80 13.78 -9.73
C THR A 454 -28.57 14.35 -8.33
N ALA A 455 -28.78 13.53 -7.32
CA ALA A 455 -28.54 13.88 -5.94
C ALA A 455 -27.73 12.77 -5.24
N PHE A 456 -26.78 13.16 -4.41
CA PHE A 456 -25.95 12.23 -3.63
C PHE A 456 -25.29 12.98 -2.47
N THR A 457 -24.79 12.23 -1.51
CA THR A 457 -23.95 12.80 -0.45
C THR A 457 -22.48 12.80 -0.91
N LEU A 458 -21.81 13.96 -0.86
CA LEU A 458 -20.36 14.06 -0.99
C LEU A 458 -19.74 14.05 0.40
N ARG A 459 -18.79 13.17 0.64
CA ARG A 459 -17.95 13.17 1.84
C ARG A 459 -16.53 13.54 1.49
N VAL A 460 -16.05 14.65 2.04
CA VAL A 460 -14.68 15.15 1.85
C VAL A 460 -13.86 14.78 3.07
N ARG A 461 -12.71 14.15 2.86
CA ARG A 461 -11.78 13.83 3.93
C ARG A 461 -11.01 15.08 4.38
N PHE A 462 -11.07 15.38 5.65
CA PHE A 462 -10.17 16.29 6.35
C PHE A 462 -9.14 15.41 7.06
N PRO A 463 -7.88 15.34 6.57
CA PRO A 463 -6.93 14.34 7.02
C PRO A 463 -6.58 14.49 8.50
N ASN A 464 -6.59 13.36 9.24
CA ASN A 464 -6.01 13.29 10.56
C ASN A 464 -4.48 13.31 10.45
N ARG A 465 -3.85 14.27 11.11
CA ARG A 465 -2.38 14.43 11.08
C ARG A 465 -1.69 13.63 12.19
N THR A 466 -2.47 12.98 13.04
CA THR A 466 -2.03 12.09 14.12
C THR A 466 -2.89 10.84 14.15
N GLU A 467 -2.97 10.14 13.01
CA GLU A 467 -3.73 8.89 12.84
C GLU A 467 -3.19 7.74 13.70
N SER A 468 -1.96 7.89 14.21
CA SER A 468 -1.30 6.97 15.13
C SER A 468 -1.30 7.51 16.55
N ALA A 469 -1.61 6.67 17.52
CA ALA A 469 -1.53 7.01 18.95
C ALA A 469 -0.08 7.31 19.44
N LEU A 470 0.94 7.06 18.59
CA LEU A 470 2.34 7.40 18.89
C LEU A 470 2.63 8.90 18.85
N TYR A 471 1.82 9.69 18.15
CA TYR A 471 2.17 11.09 17.85
C TYR A 471 1.10 12.04 18.31
N THR A 472 1.54 13.20 18.84
CA THR A 472 0.68 14.33 19.18
C THR A 472 1.17 15.54 18.39
N ALA A 473 0.28 16.18 17.62
CA ALA A 473 0.58 17.37 16.83
C ALA A 473 -0.14 18.61 17.38
N GLU A 474 0.58 19.71 17.45
CA GLU A 474 0.08 21.00 17.91
C GLU A 474 0.39 22.11 16.88
N PRO A 475 -0.61 22.97 16.50
CA PRO A 475 -2.00 22.92 16.96
C PRO A 475 -2.76 21.70 16.38
N THR A 476 -3.80 21.25 17.08
CA THR A 476 -4.73 20.26 16.57
C THR A 476 -5.56 20.83 15.42
N VAL A 477 -5.94 19.99 14.47
CA VAL A 477 -6.78 20.38 13.33
C VAL A 477 -8.06 19.54 13.26
N PRO A 478 -9.17 20.07 12.74
CA PRO A 478 -10.34 19.26 12.41
C PRO A 478 -9.97 18.12 11.46
N HIS A 479 -10.53 16.95 11.67
CA HIS A 479 -10.29 15.76 10.84
C HIS A 479 -11.55 14.90 10.72
N GLY A 480 -11.49 13.89 9.83
CA GLY A 480 -12.59 13.01 9.52
C GLY A 480 -13.30 13.37 8.21
N TYR A 481 -14.41 12.72 7.93
CA TYR A 481 -15.18 12.97 6.72
C TYR A 481 -16.32 13.95 6.98
N HIS A 482 -16.27 15.10 6.30
CA HIS A 482 -17.32 16.12 6.32
C HIS A 482 -18.30 15.86 5.18
N ALA A 483 -19.59 15.81 5.49
CA ALA A 483 -20.65 15.49 4.53
C ALA A 483 -21.29 16.75 3.94
N PHE A 484 -21.57 16.71 2.64
CA PHE A 484 -22.28 17.73 1.89
C PHE A 484 -23.38 17.07 1.06
N ASP A 485 -24.61 17.57 1.15
CA ASP A 485 -25.69 17.11 0.30
C ASP A 485 -25.61 17.83 -1.05
N VAL A 486 -25.31 17.08 -2.10
CA VAL A 486 -25.16 17.61 -3.46
C VAL A 486 -26.43 17.34 -4.25
N GLN A 487 -26.96 18.41 -4.85
CA GLN A 487 -28.06 18.33 -5.79
C GLN A 487 -27.64 19.01 -7.10
N LEU A 488 -27.35 18.24 -8.11
CA LEU A 488 -27.09 18.73 -9.46
C LEU A 488 -28.43 18.83 -10.19
N GLN A 489 -28.91 20.03 -10.37
CA GLN A 489 -30.18 20.33 -11.05
C GLN A 489 -29.94 21.35 -12.15
N PRO A 490 -30.74 21.35 -13.23
CA PRO A 490 -30.78 22.47 -14.17
C PRO A 490 -31.18 23.74 -13.39
N ALA A 491 -30.43 24.84 -13.54
CA ALA A 491 -30.80 26.08 -12.89
C ALA A 491 -32.17 26.57 -13.42
N PRO A 492 -33.04 27.06 -12.56
CA PRO A 492 -34.23 27.79 -13.01
C PRO A 492 -33.78 29.03 -13.75
N LEU A 493 -34.63 29.53 -14.67
CA LEU A 493 -34.40 30.73 -15.51
C LEU A 493 -34.22 32.04 -14.72
N SER A 494 -34.10 32.01 -13.42
CA SER A 494 -33.87 33.11 -12.49
C SER A 494 -32.58 32.92 -11.71
N PRO A 495 -31.79 33.96 -11.42
CA PRO A 495 -30.50 33.86 -10.75
C PRO A 495 -30.57 33.59 -9.23
N LEU A 496 -31.52 32.83 -8.77
CA LEU A 496 -31.70 32.48 -7.36
C LEU A 496 -31.21 31.03 -7.10
N SER A 497 -29.98 30.93 -6.61
CA SER A 497 -29.43 29.95 -5.70
C SER A 497 -29.89 28.50 -5.84
N ALA A 498 -29.03 27.64 -6.37
CA ALA A 498 -29.04 26.23 -5.98
C ALA A 498 -28.70 26.16 -4.47
N ALA A 499 -29.65 25.77 -3.66
CA ALA A 499 -29.43 25.59 -2.23
C ALA A 499 -28.65 24.29 -2.02
N ILE A 500 -27.43 24.40 -1.54
CA ILE A 500 -26.72 23.28 -0.93
C ILE A 500 -26.91 23.46 0.57
N ASN A 501 -27.69 22.57 1.20
CA ASN A 501 -27.86 22.57 2.65
C ASN A 501 -26.61 21.98 3.28
N CYS A 502 -25.79 22.83 3.86
CA CYS A 502 -24.69 22.42 4.74
C CYS A 502 -25.18 22.58 6.18
N GLY A 503 -25.10 21.50 6.96
CA GLY A 503 -25.07 21.64 8.41
C GLY A 503 -23.89 22.56 8.79
N PRO A 504 -23.91 23.24 9.95
CA PRO A 504 -22.95 24.29 10.24
C PRO A 504 -21.52 23.74 10.22
N PRO A 505 -20.65 24.22 9.30
CA PRO A 505 -19.25 23.83 9.34
C PRO A 505 -18.59 24.59 10.49
N THR A 506 -17.94 23.89 11.37
CA THR A 506 -16.96 24.48 12.27
C THR A 506 -15.71 24.81 11.44
N GLY A 507 -15.65 26.01 10.87
CA GLY A 507 -14.52 26.52 10.10
C GLY A 507 -14.89 26.78 8.62
N GLY A 508 -14.99 28.03 8.27
CA GLY A 508 -14.92 28.76 7.00
C GLY A 508 -15.23 28.12 5.64
N SER A 509 -15.97 27.01 5.55
CA SER A 509 -16.35 26.41 4.26
C SER A 509 -17.48 27.18 3.63
N GLN A 510 -17.23 27.83 2.50
CA GLN A 510 -18.26 28.48 1.68
C GLN A 510 -18.57 27.59 0.48
N LEU A 511 -19.86 27.33 0.30
CA LEU A 511 -20.38 26.70 -0.90
C LEU A 511 -20.81 27.80 -1.89
N ALA A 512 -20.18 27.85 -3.04
CA ALA A 512 -20.52 28.76 -4.11
C ALA A 512 -21.18 28.05 -5.29
N ALA A 513 -22.16 28.66 -5.73
CA ALA A 513 -23.13 28.55 -6.81
C ALA A 513 -22.93 27.58 -7.98
N THR A 514 -24.06 27.07 -8.43
CA THR A 514 -24.30 26.29 -9.65
C THR A 514 -24.24 27.20 -10.88
N ALA A 515 -23.50 26.79 -11.91
CA ALA A 515 -23.60 27.31 -13.26
C ALA A 515 -24.27 26.27 -14.16
N VAL A 516 -25.17 26.67 -15.05
CA VAL A 516 -25.80 25.81 -16.06
C VAL A 516 -25.43 26.30 -17.44
N HIS A 517 -24.95 25.41 -18.28
CA HIS A 517 -24.81 25.67 -19.71
C HIS A 517 -26.08 25.28 -20.44
N TRP A 518 -26.55 26.18 -21.32
CA TRP A 518 -27.71 25.99 -22.16
C TRP A 518 -27.28 25.91 -23.62
N ASP A 519 -27.79 24.93 -24.34
CA ASP A 519 -27.75 24.89 -25.78
C ASP A 519 -29.17 24.82 -26.32
N ASN A 520 -29.50 25.76 -27.21
CA ASN A 520 -30.83 25.88 -27.85
C ASN A 520 -32.02 25.78 -26.89
N GLY A 521 -31.91 26.40 -25.68
CA GLY A 521 -32.99 26.43 -24.70
C GLY A 521 -33.19 25.12 -23.92
N ARG A 522 -32.27 24.15 -24.01
CA ARG A 522 -32.26 22.95 -23.19
C ARG A 522 -31.00 22.91 -22.30
N PRO A 523 -31.12 22.52 -21.04
CA PRO A 523 -29.93 22.31 -20.20
C PRO A 523 -29.15 21.11 -20.73
N THR A 524 -27.88 21.33 -21.11
CA THR A 524 -27.00 20.27 -21.59
C THR A 524 -26.24 19.61 -20.46
N HIS A 525 -25.97 20.35 -19.37
CA HIS A 525 -25.24 19.82 -18.21
C HIS A 525 -25.70 20.55 -16.93
N CYS A 526 -25.69 19.77 -15.83
CA CYS A 526 -25.83 20.29 -14.47
C CYS A 526 -24.45 20.42 -13.86
N THR A 527 -24.02 21.60 -13.42
CA THR A 527 -22.70 21.84 -12.84
C THR A 527 -22.82 22.43 -11.44
N ALA A 528 -22.01 21.91 -10.50
CA ALA A 528 -21.82 22.48 -9.17
C ALA A 528 -20.33 22.64 -8.88
N THR A 529 -19.98 23.76 -8.25
CA THR A 529 -18.61 23.98 -7.76
C THR A 529 -18.63 24.15 -6.25
N ILE A 530 -17.78 23.37 -5.58
CA ILE A 530 -17.67 23.32 -4.12
C ILE A 530 -16.29 23.84 -3.74
N HIS A 531 -16.24 24.87 -2.91
CA HIS A 531 -15.01 25.44 -2.36
C HIS A 531 -14.89 25.08 -0.89
N PHE A 532 -13.72 24.61 -0.48
CA PHE A 532 -13.39 24.40 0.91
C PHE A 532 -11.90 24.60 1.14
N GLU A 533 -11.52 24.75 2.39
CA GLU A 533 -10.11 24.91 2.78
C GLU A 533 -9.73 23.89 3.83
N LEU A 534 -8.68 23.12 3.53
CA LEU A 534 -8.07 22.18 4.46
C LEU A 534 -7.13 22.95 5.39
N PRO A 535 -7.19 22.76 6.71
CA PRO A 535 -6.24 23.39 7.61
C PRO A 535 -4.85 22.79 7.44
N LEU A 536 -3.89 23.65 7.07
CA LEU A 536 -2.48 23.26 6.87
C LEU A 536 -1.53 24.09 7.76
N PRO A 537 -1.75 24.21 9.07
CA PRO A 537 -0.79 24.88 9.94
C PRO A 537 0.51 24.09 9.98
N LEU A 538 1.62 24.79 10.23
CA LEU A 538 2.85 24.12 10.63
C LEU A 538 2.65 23.57 12.05
N GLN A 539 2.74 22.26 12.21
CA GLN A 539 2.51 21.56 13.47
C GLN A 539 3.83 21.07 14.07
N ARG A 540 3.95 21.27 15.36
CA ARG A 540 4.98 20.65 16.19
C ARG A 540 4.49 19.28 16.64
N VAL A 541 5.26 18.24 16.38
CA VAL A 541 4.90 16.86 16.69
C VAL A 541 5.80 16.32 17.80
N THR A 542 5.18 15.71 18.80
CA THR A 542 5.86 14.96 19.84
C THR A 542 5.53 13.48 19.73
N CYS A 543 6.40 12.63 20.25
CA CYS A 543 6.22 11.19 20.24
C CYS A 543 5.90 10.67 21.64
N ASP A 544 5.20 9.55 21.71
CA ASP A 544 4.94 8.83 22.97
C ASP A 544 6.25 8.57 23.75
N ALA A 545 6.24 8.80 25.05
CA ALA A 545 7.41 8.68 25.91
C ALA A 545 8.00 7.25 25.97
N ARG A 546 7.21 6.23 25.58
CA ARG A 546 7.69 4.84 25.45
C ARG A 546 8.70 4.67 24.33
N VAL A 547 8.64 5.51 23.30
CA VAL A 547 9.63 5.53 22.21
C VAL A 547 10.91 6.22 22.68
N ALA A 548 11.83 5.44 23.21
CA ALA A 548 13.06 5.97 23.85
C ALA A 548 13.90 6.81 22.88
N ALA A 549 13.96 6.46 21.60
CA ALA A 549 14.72 7.16 20.58
C ALA A 549 14.24 8.60 20.29
N ASN A 550 12.99 8.94 20.69
CA ASN A 550 12.39 10.24 20.43
C ASN A 550 12.12 11.06 21.69
N ARG A 551 12.58 10.61 22.86
CA ARG A 551 12.40 11.35 24.12
C ARG A 551 13.09 12.71 24.06
N GLY A 552 12.35 13.78 24.39
CA GLY A 552 12.87 15.14 24.35
C GLY A 552 13.10 15.70 22.95
N LEU A 553 12.71 14.96 21.92
CA LEU A 553 12.78 15.40 20.54
C LEU A 553 11.41 15.83 20.00
N VAL A 554 11.43 16.66 18.97
CA VAL A 554 10.25 17.10 18.24
C VAL A 554 10.48 16.95 16.74
N ALA A 555 9.40 16.69 16.01
CA ALA A 555 9.37 16.75 14.56
C ALA A 555 8.42 17.87 14.11
N TRP A 556 8.47 18.22 12.86
CA TRP A 556 7.62 19.22 12.25
C TRP A 556 6.92 18.65 11.03
N GLN A 557 5.63 18.98 10.90
CA GLN A 557 4.83 18.63 9.71
C GLN A 557 3.93 19.78 9.31
N GLN A 558 3.57 19.82 8.03
CA GLN A 558 2.56 20.71 7.48
C GLN A 558 1.72 19.95 6.46
N GLY A 559 0.43 19.88 6.69
CA GLY A 559 -0.39 18.99 5.90
C GLY A 559 0.14 17.55 5.95
N PRO A 560 0.26 16.83 4.80
CA PRO A 560 0.82 15.49 4.76
C PRO A 560 2.34 15.46 4.86
N ILE A 561 3.02 16.62 4.73
CA ILE A 561 4.47 16.70 4.60
C ILE A 561 5.14 16.70 5.97
N VAL A 562 5.99 15.72 6.21
CA VAL A 562 6.94 15.69 7.31
C VAL A 562 8.23 16.40 6.87
N TYR A 563 8.81 17.20 7.75
CA TYR A 563 10.04 17.92 7.48
C TYR A 563 11.25 17.20 8.08
N ALA A 564 12.36 17.25 7.37
CA ALA A 564 13.68 16.85 7.85
C ALA A 564 14.59 18.08 7.93
N TRP A 565 15.54 18.04 8.83
CA TRP A 565 16.61 19.01 8.96
C TRP A 565 17.87 18.48 8.29
N GLU A 566 18.56 19.31 7.54
CA GLU A 566 19.74 18.92 6.76
C GLU A 566 20.95 19.84 6.98
N GLY A 567 22.11 19.35 6.53
CA GLY A 567 23.39 20.04 6.61
C GLY A 567 24.14 19.78 7.90
N GLU A 568 25.43 20.15 7.94
CA GLU A 568 26.34 19.85 9.06
C GLU A 568 25.86 20.34 10.43
N ASN A 569 25.08 21.42 10.46
CA ASN A 569 24.54 22.01 11.69
C ASN A 569 22.99 21.94 11.73
N PHE A 570 22.37 21.14 10.90
CA PHE A 570 20.92 21.00 10.79
C PHE A 570 20.17 22.35 10.70
N LYS A 571 20.69 23.29 9.92
CA LYS A 571 20.13 24.64 9.81
C LYS A 571 19.02 24.74 8.77
N THR A 572 18.99 23.86 7.80
CA THR A 572 18.03 23.88 6.70
C THR A 572 16.92 22.87 6.95
N ARG A 573 15.66 23.33 6.93
CA ARG A 573 14.47 22.49 7.02
C ARG A 573 13.93 22.24 5.63
N VAL A 574 13.84 20.98 5.23
CA VAL A 574 13.33 20.56 3.92
C VAL A 574 12.24 19.50 4.10
N PRO A 575 11.30 19.38 3.15
CA PRO A 575 10.39 18.22 3.12
C PRO A 575 11.17 16.91 3.13
N TYR A 576 10.72 15.91 3.90
CA TYR A 576 11.41 14.63 4.04
C TYR A 576 11.68 13.96 2.68
N TYR A 577 10.75 14.07 1.73
CA TYR A 577 10.91 13.53 0.38
C TYR A 577 11.97 14.28 -0.46
N ALA A 578 12.27 15.56 -0.13
CA ALA A 578 13.22 16.40 -0.87
C ALA A 578 14.60 16.44 -0.23
N ARG A 579 14.94 15.49 0.65
CA ARG A 579 16.27 15.42 1.29
C ARG A 579 17.38 15.40 0.25
N LEU A 580 18.50 16.03 0.60
CA LEU A 580 19.65 16.18 -0.32
C LEU A 580 20.19 14.82 -0.79
N ASN A 581 20.60 14.78 -2.05
CA ASN A 581 21.15 13.58 -2.69
C ASN A 581 22.64 13.37 -2.43
N HIS A 582 23.31 14.34 -1.79
CA HIS A 582 24.77 14.41 -1.72
C HIS A 582 25.38 13.90 -0.43
N GLY A 583 24.62 13.15 0.40
CA GLY A 583 25.16 12.49 1.57
C GLY A 583 25.39 13.41 2.78
N GLY A 584 24.74 14.55 2.84
CA GLY A 584 24.71 15.37 4.06
C GLY A 584 23.83 14.73 5.13
N PRO A 585 24.16 14.91 6.45
CA PRO A 585 23.31 14.40 7.53
C PRO A 585 21.92 15.03 7.47
N SER A 586 20.88 14.20 7.61
CA SER A 586 19.49 14.64 7.69
C SER A 586 18.78 13.98 8.86
N ARG A 587 17.88 14.71 9.55
CA ARG A 587 17.10 14.20 10.69
C ARG A 587 15.67 14.73 10.67
N VAL A 588 14.70 13.90 11.01
CA VAL A 588 13.31 14.30 11.24
C VAL A 588 13.11 14.81 12.66
N TRP A 589 13.71 14.14 13.65
CA TRP A 589 13.56 14.45 15.06
C TRP A 589 14.70 15.33 15.58
N MET A 590 14.37 16.44 16.21
CA MET A 590 15.31 17.45 16.72
C MET A 590 15.06 17.72 18.21
N PRO A 591 16.09 18.14 19.00
CA PRO A 591 15.89 18.56 20.37
C PRO A 591 14.81 19.62 20.52
N ALA A 592 13.96 19.48 21.55
CA ALA A 592 12.81 20.35 21.78
C ALA A 592 13.22 21.80 22.15
N ASP A 593 14.41 22.01 22.70
CA ASP A 593 14.99 23.29 23.06
C ASP A 593 15.62 24.05 21.85
N GLY A 594 15.60 23.45 20.65
CA GLY A 594 16.16 24.05 19.44
C GLY A 594 17.69 23.96 19.33
N THR A 595 18.35 23.27 20.27
CA THR A 595 19.79 23.03 20.16
C THR A 595 20.09 22.14 18.95
N ALA A 596 21.18 22.42 18.24
CA ALA A 596 21.64 21.52 17.19
C ALA A 596 22.08 20.19 17.83
N PRO A 597 21.61 19.01 17.31
CA PRO A 597 22.08 17.74 17.82
C PRO A 597 23.60 17.65 17.62
N THR A 598 24.32 17.37 18.69
CA THR A 598 25.75 17.05 18.61
C THR A 598 25.89 15.58 18.18
N ALA A 599 27.00 15.24 17.50
CA ALA A 599 27.29 13.87 17.09
C ALA A 599 27.34 12.87 18.27
N GLU A 600 27.37 13.35 19.48
CA GLU A 600 27.43 12.59 20.75
C GLU A 600 26.04 12.20 21.31
N THR A 601 24.95 12.81 20.85
CA THR A 601 23.58 12.52 21.35
C THR A 601 22.95 11.25 20.80
N GLU A 602 23.49 10.68 19.76
CA GLU A 602 23.27 9.27 19.38
C GLU A 602 24.63 8.59 19.46
N SER A 603 24.74 7.44 20.12
CA SER A 603 25.98 6.68 20.27
C SER A 603 26.90 6.89 19.06
N GLY A 604 27.94 7.72 19.26
CA GLY A 604 28.68 8.45 18.23
C GLY A 604 29.41 7.60 17.19
N ASP A 605 29.32 6.29 17.29
CA ASP A 605 29.93 5.35 16.36
C ASP A 605 29.12 5.08 15.10
N TRP A 606 27.82 5.41 15.07
CA TRP A 606 27.00 5.02 13.93
C TRP A 606 27.26 5.87 12.68
N PHE A 607 27.39 7.18 12.83
CA PHE A 607 27.76 8.06 11.69
C PHE A 607 29.19 7.84 11.19
N ARG A 608 30.06 7.33 12.04
CA ARG A 608 31.45 6.99 11.66
C ARG A 608 31.60 5.57 11.13
N ASN A 609 30.74 4.63 11.54
CA ASN A 609 30.85 3.20 11.21
C ASN A 609 29.84 2.71 10.19
N THR A 610 28.91 3.53 9.70
CA THR A 610 28.17 3.25 8.48
C THR A 610 29.02 3.52 7.23
N GLY A 611 30.32 3.41 7.36
CA GLY A 611 31.20 3.08 6.27
C GLY A 611 30.83 1.72 5.67
N CYS A 612 29.56 1.57 5.26
CA CYS A 612 29.27 0.76 4.10
C CYS A 612 30.00 1.46 2.97
N PRO A 613 31.20 1.01 2.53
CA PRO A 613 31.89 1.65 1.45
C PRO A 613 30.96 1.52 0.25
N LEU A 614 30.32 2.61 -0.11
CA LEU A 614 29.77 2.80 -1.42
C LEU A 614 30.98 2.89 -2.34
N ASP A 615 31.58 1.72 -2.61
CA ASP A 615 32.45 1.57 -3.73
C ASP A 615 31.60 1.91 -4.97
N ALA A 616 32.09 2.87 -5.75
CA ALA A 616 31.52 3.25 -7.03
C ALA A 616 31.36 2.06 -8.01
N SER A 617 31.79 0.86 -7.64
CA SER A 617 31.70 -0.39 -8.41
C SER A 617 30.55 -1.34 -7.98
N ASN A 618 29.71 -0.98 -7.00
CA ASN A 618 28.53 -1.78 -6.59
C ASN A 618 28.79 -3.28 -6.26
N ARG A 619 30.00 -3.66 -5.91
CA ARG A 619 30.35 -5.06 -5.70
C ARG A 619 30.83 -5.32 -4.29
N LYS A 620 30.04 -5.41 -3.31
CA LYS A 620 30.26 -6.01 -1.99
C LYS A 620 29.48 -5.28 -0.88
N VAL A 621 28.21 -5.47 -0.81
CA VAL A 621 27.43 -5.03 0.35
C VAL A 621 26.72 -6.19 1.06
N THR A 622 26.77 -7.40 0.54
CA THR A 622 25.85 -8.45 0.96
C THR A 622 26.31 -9.32 2.12
N THR A 623 27.57 -9.29 2.55
CA THR A 623 28.00 -10.29 3.55
C THR A 623 28.72 -9.74 4.78
N SER A 624 29.31 -8.56 4.73
CA SER A 624 30.14 -8.09 5.85
C SER A 624 29.42 -7.24 6.89
N CYS A 625 28.27 -6.66 6.56
CA CYS A 625 27.46 -5.92 7.56
C CYS A 625 26.68 -6.86 8.50
N PHE A 626 26.37 -8.07 8.08
CA PHE A 626 25.65 -9.05 8.91
C PHE A 626 26.51 -9.74 9.98
N LEU A 627 27.84 -9.68 9.89
CA LEU A 627 28.74 -10.45 10.77
C LEU A 627 29.42 -9.62 11.87
N LYS A 628 29.16 -8.30 11.97
CA LYS A 628 29.77 -7.44 13.02
C LYS A 628 28.86 -7.10 14.20
N GLU A 629 27.65 -7.63 14.26
CA GLU A 629 26.74 -7.49 15.41
C GLU A 629 26.53 -8.82 16.15
N ARG A 630 27.62 -9.52 16.49
CA ARG A 630 27.59 -10.58 17.51
C ARG A 630 28.39 -10.14 18.70
#